data_1c1d2dab4f2f56a0f36d8d27cc453673
#
_entry.id   1c1d2dab4f2f56a0f36d8d27cc453673
#
_cell.length_a   1.000
_cell.length_b   1.000
_cell.length_c   1.000
_cell.angle_alpha   90.00
_cell.angle_beta   90.00
_cell.angle_gamma   90.00
#
_symmetry.space_group_name_H-M   'P 1'
#
loop_
_entity.id
_entity.type
_entity.pdbx_description
1 polymer ?
#
loop_
_entity_poly.entity_id
_entity_poly.type
_entity_poly.pdbx_seq_one_letter_code
_entity_poly.pdbx_strand_id
1 'polypeptide(L)'
;YILTLLFVKYVTDKFKGVKYADITIPEGGSFDDLVAIKGDKNIGEKMDKVIARLADAGNNQLRGVIDNAHFNDESKLGKGDEMVDKLTGLISIFQRSEFDFRSNKAGGDDILGDAYEYLMRNFATESGKSKGQFYTPAEVSRILAKVIGIDKVTDPDTTVYDPACGSGSLLIRAADEAPIDVAIYGQEKEITTAGLAKMNLVLHNKATGEIYAGNTFSDPHYKDDKDDSVLRRFDFAVVNPPFSLKNWTDGVKDYGRFTGYGDMPPEKNGDYAWLLHILKSLKSTGKAAVILPHGVLFRGNTEATIRQHIIDKIGRASCRE
;
A
#
# COMPACT_ATOMS: atom_id res chain seq x y z
N TYR A 1 8.93 11.48 -10.01
CA TYR A 1 9.09 11.59 -11.47
C TYR A 1 9.36 10.23 -12.11
N ILE A 2 10.45 9.55 -11.73
CA ILE A 2 10.87 8.27 -12.32
C ILE A 2 9.80 7.20 -12.15
N LEU A 3 9.29 7.01 -10.93
CA LEU A 3 8.25 6.02 -10.63
C LEU A 3 6.95 6.30 -11.40
N THR A 4 6.54 7.57 -11.50
CA THR A 4 5.36 7.96 -12.26
C THR A 4 5.52 7.61 -13.74
N LEU A 5 6.67 7.93 -14.35
CA LEU A 5 6.92 7.59 -15.76
C LEU A 5 7.03 6.09 -16.00
N LEU A 6 7.69 5.35 -15.11
CA LEU A 6 7.73 3.89 -15.16
C LEU A 6 6.32 3.30 -15.13
N PHE A 7 5.48 3.81 -14.21
CA PHE A 7 4.09 3.39 -14.09
C PHE A 7 3.28 3.71 -15.35
N VAL A 8 3.35 4.96 -15.86
CA VAL A 8 2.65 5.36 -17.10
C VAL A 8 3.09 4.51 -18.29
N LYS A 9 4.38 4.22 -18.41
CA LYS A 9 4.91 3.32 -19.44
C LYS A 9 4.32 1.92 -19.33
N TYR A 10 4.34 1.36 -18.12
CA TYR A 10 3.83 0.02 -17.86
C TYR A 10 2.34 -0.10 -18.18
N VAL A 11 1.51 0.80 -17.61
CA VAL A 11 0.05 0.70 -17.84
C VAL A 11 -0.31 0.94 -19.31
N THR A 12 0.45 1.80 -20.01
CA THR A 12 0.30 1.98 -21.46
C THR A 12 0.58 0.68 -22.21
N ASP A 13 1.73 0.06 -21.94
CA ASP A 13 2.13 -1.17 -22.62
C ASP A 13 1.17 -2.34 -22.36
N LYS A 14 0.64 -2.40 -21.13
CA LYS A 14 -0.20 -3.51 -20.70
C LYS A 14 -1.66 -3.35 -21.08
N PHE A 15 -2.22 -2.15 -20.98
CA PHE A 15 -3.67 -1.95 -21.04
C PHE A 15 -4.14 -1.18 -22.27
N LYS A 16 -3.27 -0.50 -23.03
CA LYS A 16 -3.67 0.28 -24.20
C LYS A 16 -4.32 -0.62 -25.26
N GLY A 17 -5.57 -0.35 -25.58
CA GLY A 17 -6.35 -1.12 -26.56
C GLY A 17 -6.93 -2.44 -26.04
N VAL A 18 -6.75 -2.77 -24.77
CA VAL A 18 -7.34 -3.96 -24.16
C VAL A 18 -8.78 -3.65 -23.72
N LYS A 19 -9.74 -4.50 -24.15
CA LYS A 19 -11.13 -4.40 -23.74
C LYS A 19 -11.30 -4.88 -22.30
N TYR A 20 -12.07 -4.15 -21.51
CA TYR A 20 -12.35 -4.48 -20.10
C TYR A 20 -11.07 -4.56 -19.23
N ALA A 21 -10.09 -3.73 -19.55
CA ALA A 21 -8.88 -3.62 -18.76
C ALA A 21 -9.15 -3.00 -17.38
N ASP A 22 -8.38 -3.39 -16.37
CA ASP A 22 -8.45 -2.82 -15.01
C ASP A 22 -8.13 -1.32 -14.98
N ILE A 23 -7.34 -0.86 -15.97
CA ILE A 23 -7.01 0.55 -16.18
C ILE A 23 -7.34 0.96 -17.59
N THR A 24 -8.14 2.01 -17.73
CA THR A 24 -8.50 2.61 -19.01
C THR A 24 -7.41 3.61 -19.44
N ILE A 25 -6.84 3.42 -20.63
CA ILE A 25 -5.89 4.37 -21.23
C ILE A 25 -6.66 5.27 -22.20
N PRO A 26 -6.93 6.55 -21.83
CA PRO A 26 -7.66 7.47 -22.70
C PRO A 26 -6.78 7.98 -23.84
N GLU A 27 -7.42 8.53 -24.86
CA GLU A 27 -6.72 9.28 -25.92
C GLU A 27 -6.02 10.51 -25.30
N GLY A 28 -4.72 10.69 -25.61
CA GLY A 28 -3.90 11.76 -25.04
C GLY A 28 -3.46 11.50 -23.58
N GLY A 29 -3.60 10.27 -23.06
CA GLY A 29 -3.20 9.88 -21.70
C GLY A 29 -2.22 8.69 -21.66
N SER A 30 -1.54 8.39 -22.76
CA SER A 30 -0.60 7.26 -22.86
C SER A 30 0.86 7.70 -22.81
N PHE A 31 1.75 6.73 -22.62
CA PHE A 31 3.20 6.98 -22.75
C PHE A 31 3.60 7.43 -24.18
N ASP A 32 2.88 6.96 -25.21
CA ASP A 32 3.11 7.39 -26.58
C ASP A 32 2.83 8.89 -26.77
N ASP A 33 1.85 9.45 -26.02
CA ASP A 33 1.57 10.87 -26.03
C ASP A 33 2.71 11.67 -25.36
N LEU A 34 3.38 11.10 -24.34
CA LEU A 34 4.59 11.69 -23.76
C LEU A 34 5.74 11.69 -24.76
N VAL A 35 5.88 10.63 -25.55
CA VAL A 35 6.88 10.55 -26.61
C VAL A 35 6.67 11.62 -27.68
N ALA A 36 5.42 11.88 -28.04
CA ALA A 36 5.06 12.87 -29.07
C ALA A 36 5.40 14.33 -28.70
N ILE A 37 5.55 14.63 -27.41
CA ILE A 37 5.87 15.99 -26.91
C ILE A 37 7.36 16.20 -26.59
N LYS A 38 8.24 15.26 -26.93
CA LYS A 38 9.70 15.40 -26.71
C LYS A 38 10.25 16.62 -27.45
N GLY A 39 11.09 17.39 -26.78
CA GLY A 39 11.67 18.60 -27.34
C GLY A 39 10.74 19.83 -27.35
N ASP A 40 9.51 19.68 -26.88
CA ASP A 40 8.57 20.82 -26.80
C ASP A 40 8.98 21.78 -25.67
N LYS A 41 8.92 23.09 -25.96
CA LYS A 41 9.28 24.14 -24.98
C LYS A 41 8.41 24.11 -23.72
N ASN A 42 7.19 23.63 -23.82
CA ASN A 42 6.23 23.51 -22.70
C ASN A 42 6.08 22.04 -22.28
N ILE A 43 7.13 21.24 -22.40
CA ILE A 43 7.09 19.79 -22.17
C ILE A 43 6.55 19.45 -20.76
N GLY A 44 6.96 20.18 -19.71
CA GLY A 44 6.53 19.93 -18.34
C GLY A 44 5.02 20.08 -18.18
N GLU A 45 4.43 21.21 -18.63
CA GLU A 45 2.97 21.43 -18.61
C GLU A 45 2.21 20.38 -19.43
N LYS A 46 2.73 20.00 -20.58
CA LYS A 46 2.12 18.98 -21.44
C LYS A 46 2.17 17.58 -20.81
N MET A 47 3.27 17.25 -20.14
CA MET A 47 3.39 15.99 -19.38
C MET A 47 2.37 15.94 -18.24
N ASP A 48 2.21 17.01 -17.46
CA ASP A 48 1.20 17.09 -16.40
C ASP A 48 -0.21 16.88 -16.97
N LYS A 49 -0.52 17.44 -18.14
CA LYS A 49 -1.82 17.23 -18.82
C LYS A 49 -2.05 15.79 -19.28
N VAL A 50 -1.04 15.13 -19.83
CA VAL A 50 -1.13 13.71 -20.24
C VAL A 50 -1.39 12.82 -19.04
N ILE A 51 -0.65 13.04 -17.94
CA ILE A 51 -0.77 12.26 -16.71
C ILE A 51 -2.12 12.50 -16.03
N ALA A 52 -2.59 13.75 -15.98
CA ALA A 52 -3.91 14.08 -15.44
C ALA A 52 -5.04 13.38 -16.23
N ARG A 53 -4.96 13.33 -17.56
CA ARG A 53 -5.94 12.60 -18.38
C ARG A 53 -5.97 11.11 -18.07
N LEU A 54 -4.80 10.48 -17.88
CA LEU A 54 -4.73 9.08 -17.46
C LEU A 54 -5.36 8.88 -16.07
N ALA A 55 -5.08 9.77 -15.12
CA ALA A 55 -5.64 9.70 -13.77
C ALA A 55 -7.17 9.89 -13.74
N ASP A 56 -7.71 10.76 -14.61
CA ASP A 56 -9.14 11.13 -14.64
C ASP A 56 -10.02 10.16 -15.46
N ALA A 57 -9.45 9.25 -16.22
CA ALA A 57 -10.18 8.37 -17.17
C ALA A 57 -11.03 7.27 -16.52
N GLY A 58 -11.68 7.52 -15.40
CA GLY A 58 -12.43 6.52 -14.63
C GLY A 58 -11.54 5.61 -13.78
N ASN A 59 -10.25 5.89 -13.75
CA ASN A 59 -9.25 5.16 -12.97
C ASN A 59 -9.20 5.69 -11.54
N ASN A 60 -10.26 5.52 -10.75
CA ASN A 60 -10.34 6.06 -9.37
C ASN A 60 -9.14 5.70 -8.49
N GLN A 61 -8.42 4.63 -8.83
CA GLN A 61 -7.22 4.18 -8.11
C GLN A 61 -6.00 5.05 -8.42
N LEU A 62 -5.95 5.76 -9.54
CA LEU A 62 -4.80 6.55 -9.99
C LEU A 62 -4.91 8.04 -9.62
N ARG A 63 -6.12 8.54 -9.39
CA ARG A 63 -6.36 9.94 -9.05
C ARG A 63 -5.74 10.28 -7.69
N GLY A 64 -4.99 11.39 -7.62
CA GLY A 64 -4.23 11.77 -6.43
C GLY A 64 -3.00 10.89 -6.17
N VAL A 65 -2.59 10.07 -7.15
CA VAL A 65 -1.47 9.13 -7.05
C VAL A 65 -0.39 9.51 -8.05
N ILE A 66 -0.68 9.38 -9.35
CA ILE A 66 0.29 9.66 -10.41
C ILE A 66 0.38 11.14 -10.75
N ASP A 67 -0.68 11.89 -10.53
CA ASP A 67 -0.79 13.35 -10.77
C ASP A 67 -0.15 14.21 -9.67
N ASN A 68 0.36 13.61 -8.60
CA ASN A 68 1.16 14.31 -7.58
C ASN A 68 2.58 14.69 -8.04
N ALA A 69 3.07 14.11 -9.13
CA ALA A 69 4.35 14.46 -9.72
C ALA A 69 4.16 15.62 -10.71
N HIS A 70 4.53 16.82 -10.29
CA HIS A 70 4.42 18.03 -11.13
C HIS A 70 5.66 18.18 -12.03
N PHE A 71 5.54 17.81 -13.29
CA PHE A 71 6.64 17.87 -14.27
C PHE A 71 6.93 19.29 -14.76
N ASN A 72 6.09 20.26 -14.41
CA ASN A 72 6.33 21.68 -14.65
C ASN A 72 6.96 22.42 -13.45
N ASP A 73 7.56 21.70 -12.51
CA ASP A 73 8.21 22.28 -11.33
C ASP A 73 9.62 22.76 -11.66
N GLU A 74 9.74 24.07 -12.00
CA GLU A 74 11.02 24.69 -12.33
C GLU A 74 12.05 24.64 -11.19
N SER A 75 11.60 24.58 -9.93
CA SER A 75 12.50 24.54 -8.78
C SER A 75 13.27 23.23 -8.68
N LYS A 76 12.71 22.14 -9.20
CA LYS A 76 13.29 20.78 -9.17
C LYS A 76 13.88 20.36 -10.50
N LEU A 77 13.27 20.76 -11.61
CA LEU A 77 13.62 20.28 -12.94
C LEU A 77 14.48 21.27 -13.75
N GLY A 78 14.61 22.51 -13.27
CA GLY A 78 15.29 23.58 -13.99
C GLY A 78 14.32 24.36 -14.88
N LYS A 79 14.84 25.32 -15.65
CA LYS A 79 14.06 26.24 -16.48
C LYS A 79 14.42 26.13 -17.95
N GLY A 80 13.46 26.45 -18.82
CA GLY A 80 13.68 26.54 -20.27
C GLY A 80 14.29 25.28 -20.84
N ASP A 81 15.38 25.43 -21.58
CA ASP A 81 16.04 24.32 -22.29
C ASP A 81 16.54 23.21 -21.34
N GLU A 82 16.96 23.58 -20.12
CA GLU A 82 17.40 22.59 -19.13
C GLU A 82 16.26 21.60 -18.76
N MET A 83 15.05 22.10 -18.52
CA MET A 83 13.88 21.25 -18.25
C MET A 83 13.53 20.40 -19.46
N VAL A 84 13.57 20.99 -20.66
CA VAL A 84 13.28 20.30 -21.92
C VAL A 84 14.24 19.11 -22.11
N ASP A 85 15.54 19.36 -21.93
CA ASP A 85 16.58 18.34 -22.10
C ASP A 85 16.42 17.21 -21.07
N LYS A 86 16.22 17.53 -19.79
CA LYS A 86 16.02 16.55 -18.72
C LYS A 86 14.80 15.67 -18.97
N LEU A 87 13.65 16.27 -19.28
CA LEU A 87 12.40 15.52 -19.47
C LEU A 87 12.43 14.71 -20.78
N THR A 88 12.97 15.29 -21.86
CA THR A 88 13.19 14.57 -23.13
C THR A 88 14.14 13.38 -22.95
N GLY A 89 15.22 13.57 -22.21
CA GLY A 89 16.18 12.51 -21.88
C GLY A 89 15.51 11.40 -21.05
N LEU A 90 14.71 11.76 -20.04
CA LEU A 90 14.01 10.81 -19.19
C LEU A 90 12.98 9.98 -19.99
N ILE A 91 12.16 10.61 -20.84
CA ILE A 91 11.24 9.88 -21.73
C ILE A 91 12.02 8.94 -22.65
N SER A 92 13.17 9.38 -23.18
CA SER A 92 13.99 8.57 -24.09
C SER A 92 14.58 7.33 -23.43
N ILE A 93 14.86 7.38 -22.12
CA ILE A 93 15.29 6.20 -21.35
C ILE A 93 14.18 5.14 -21.35
N PHE A 94 12.93 5.52 -21.07
CA PHE A 94 11.81 4.59 -21.05
C PHE A 94 11.34 4.12 -22.44
N GLN A 95 11.86 4.68 -23.52
CA GLN A 95 11.64 4.19 -24.88
C GLN A 95 12.57 3.05 -25.29
N ARG A 96 13.59 2.74 -24.51
CA ARG A 96 14.51 1.64 -24.82
C ARG A 96 13.81 0.29 -24.77
N SER A 97 14.29 -0.66 -25.54
CA SER A 97 13.75 -2.02 -25.63
C SER A 97 13.70 -2.75 -24.29
N GLU A 98 14.61 -2.42 -23.38
CA GLU A 98 14.68 -2.97 -22.02
C GLU A 98 13.46 -2.60 -21.17
N PHE A 99 12.75 -1.54 -21.55
CA PHE A 99 11.50 -1.07 -20.93
C PHE A 99 10.26 -1.42 -21.77
N ASP A 100 10.29 -2.48 -22.56
CA ASP A 100 9.11 -3.01 -23.24
C ASP A 100 8.37 -4.01 -22.33
N PHE A 101 7.27 -3.57 -21.75
CA PHE A 101 6.48 -4.37 -20.81
C PHE A 101 5.34 -5.16 -21.48
N ARG A 102 5.18 -5.12 -22.81
CA ARG A 102 4.11 -5.82 -23.55
C ARG A 102 4.25 -7.34 -23.45
N SER A 103 5.46 -7.83 -23.36
CA SER A 103 5.81 -9.26 -23.34
C SER A 103 6.33 -9.74 -21.99
N ASN A 104 5.97 -9.10 -20.89
CA ASN A 104 6.50 -9.38 -19.54
C ASN A 104 6.07 -10.77 -19.01
N LYS A 105 6.50 -11.83 -19.72
CA LYS A 105 6.35 -13.25 -19.33
C LYS A 105 7.69 -13.97 -19.51
N ALA A 106 8.75 -13.45 -18.93
CA ALA A 106 9.97 -14.22 -18.78
C ALA A 106 9.86 -15.04 -17.49
N GLY A 107 9.36 -16.28 -17.60
CA GLY A 107 9.57 -17.30 -16.58
C GLY A 107 8.69 -17.24 -15.31
N GLY A 108 7.63 -16.44 -15.25
CA GLY A 108 6.74 -16.40 -14.07
C GLY A 108 7.18 -15.44 -12.98
N ASP A 109 8.31 -14.76 -13.13
CA ASP A 109 8.79 -13.75 -12.20
C ASP A 109 8.22 -12.37 -12.58
N ASP A 110 7.70 -11.64 -11.59
CA ASP A 110 7.22 -10.27 -11.74
C ASP A 110 8.42 -9.29 -11.69
N ILE A 111 9.23 -9.30 -12.75
CA ILE A 111 10.47 -8.49 -12.85
C ILE A 111 10.18 -7.01 -12.60
N LEU A 112 9.00 -6.53 -13.00
CA LEU A 112 8.68 -5.12 -12.85
C LEU A 112 8.26 -4.77 -11.42
N GLY A 113 7.46 -5.61 -10.79
CA GLY A 113 7.12 -5.46 -9.37
C GLY A 113 8.38 -5.48 -8.51
N ASP A 114 9.29 -6.40 -8.79
CA ASP A 114 10.59 -6.47 -8.10
C ASP A 114 11.46 -5.24 -8.37
N ALA A 115 11.49 -4.72 -9.60
CA ALA A 115 12.18 -3.47 -9.93
C ALA A 115 11.55 -2.25 -9.21
N TYR A 116 10.22 -2.19 -9.14
CA TYR A 116 9.51 -1.15 -8.40
C TYR A 116 9.81 -1.23 -6.91
N GLU A 117 9.75 -2.41 -6.31
CA GLU A 117 10.13 -2.61 -4.90
C GLU A 117 11.59 -2.23 -4.65
N TYR A 118 12.50 -2.57 -5.56
CA TYR A 118 13.91 -2.17 -5.48
C TYR A 118 14.07 -0.64 -5.47
N LEU A 119 13.38 0.07 -6.36
CA LEU A 119 13.39 1.53 -6.41
C LEU A 119 12.80 2.12 -5.13
N MET A 120 11.68 1.61 -4.66
CA MET A 120 11.05 2.04 -3.41
C MET A 120 11.97 1.88 -2.20
N ARG A 121 12.67 0.76 -2.11
CA ARG A 121 13.64 0.48 -1.06
C ARG A 121 14.80 1.49 -1.06
N ASN A 122 15.31 1.85 -2.23
CA ASN A 122 16.39 2.82 -2.36
C ASN A 122 15.92 4.25 -2.03
N PHE A 123 14.76 4.68 -2.53
CA PHE A 123 14.20 6.00 -2.24
C PHE A 123 13.82 6.18 -0.76
N ALA A 124 13.34 5.15 -0.09
CA ALA A 124 13.10 5.17 1.36
C ALA A 124 14.39 5.44 2.15
N THR A 125 15.52 4.93 1.64
CA THR A 125 16.83 5.14 2.26
C THR A 125 17.31 6.60 2.13
N GLU A 126 17.08 7.23 0.99
CA GLU A 126 17.48 8.61 0.71
C GLU A 126 16.62 9.64 1.43
N SER A 127 15.35 9.33 1.68
CA SER A 127 14.40 10.24 2.36
C SER A 127 14.60 10.36 3.88
N GLY A 128 15.59 9.65 4.47
CA GLY A 128 15.87 9.70 5.91
C GLY A 128 14.80 9.07 6.81
N LYS A 129 13.75 8.48 6.22
CA LYS A 129 12.76 7.69 6.98
C LYS A 129 13.38 6.36 7.39
N SER A 130 13.08 5.86 8.59
CA SER A 130 13.62 4.58 9.03
C SER A 130 13.16 3.47 8.07
N LYS A 131 14.10 2.69 7.56
CA LYS A 131 13.88 1.65 6.54
C LYS A 131 12.74 0.69 6.88
N GLY A 132 12.55 0.38 8.17
CA GLY A 132 11.53 -0.57 8.64
C GLY A 132 10.10 -0.03 8.66
N GLN A 133 9.90 1.28 8.54
CA GLN A 133 8.55 1.89 8.54
C GLN A 133 7.93 1.98 7.14
N PHE A 134 8.72 1.76 6.10
CA PHE A 134 8.28 1.99 4.72
C PHE A 134 8.23 0.70 3.89
N TYR A 135 9.07 -0.26 4.22
CA TYR A 135 9.21 -1.50 3.46
C TYR A 135 9.47 -2.68 4.39
N THR A 136 8.72 -3.75 4.24
CA THR A 136 8.95 -5.02 4.93
C THR A 136 9.73 -5.95 3.99
N PRO A 137 10.90 -6.49 4.41
CA PRO A 137 11.66 -7.44 3.60
C PRO A 137 10.81 -8.61 3.11
N ALA A 138 11.01 -9.02 1.86
CA ALA A 138 10.21 -10.07 1.22
C ALA A 138 10.21 -11.38 2.01
N GLU A 139 11.36 -11.74 2.61
CA GLU A 139 11.51 -12.95 3.44
C GLU A 139 10.63 -12.88 4.70
N VAL A 140 10.56 -11.70 5.33
CA VAL A 140 9.71 -11.48 6.50
C VAL A 140 8.24 -11.53 6.11
N SER A 141 7.86 -10.87 5.02
CA SER A 141 6.49 -10.89 4.49
C SER A 141 6.02 -12.32 4.21
N ARG A 142 6.88 -13.14 3.60
CA ARG A 142 6.59 -14.55 3.33
C ARG A 142 6.42 -15.38 4.61
N ILE A 143 7.21 -15.13 5.65
CA ILE A 143 7.04 -15.78 6.95
C ILE A 143 5.69 -15.43 7.55
N LEU A 144 5.30 -14.15 7.56
CA LEU A 144 4.01 -13.70 8.08
C LEU A 144 2.84 -14.36 7.34
N ALA A 145 2.88 -14.40 6.01
CA ALA A 145 1.87 -15.03 5.19
C ALA A 145 1.72 -16.54 5.50
N LYS A 146 2.82 -17.25 5.67
CA LYS A 146 2.80 -18.67 6.02
C LYS A 146 2.31 -18.93 7.44
N VAL A 147 2.64 -18.06 8.39
CA VAL A 147 2.19 -18.20 9.80
C VAL A 147 0.67 -18.09 9.90
N ILE A 148 0.04 -17.19 9.15
CA ILE A 148 -1.43 -17.08 9.14
C ILE A 148 -2.12 -18.23 8.38
N GLY A 149 -1.38 -18.96 7.55
CA GLY A 149 -1.91 -20.09 6.77
C GLY A 149 -2.80 -19.68 5.61
N ILE A 150 -2.53 -18.52 4.99
CA ILE A 150 -3.26 -18.02 3.82
C ILE A 150 -3.05 -18.93 2.59
N ASP A 151 -2.01 -19.73 2.57
CA ASP A 151 -1.69 -20.76 1.56
C ASP A 151 -2.72 -21.91 1.50
N LYS A 152 -3.67 -21.95 2.43
CA LYS A 152 -4.71 -22.99 2.54
C LYS A 152 -6.12 -22.50 2.22
N VAL A 153 -6.27 -21.25 1.81
CA VAL A 153 -7.60 -20.67 1.53
C VAL A 153 -8.18 -21.25 0.25
N THR A 154 -9.50 -21.46 0.27
CA THR A 154 -10.29 -21.96 -0.86
C THR A 154 -11.52 -21.12 -1.13
N ASP A 155 -11.84 -20.17 -0.23
CA ASP A 155 -12.98 -19.28 -0.33
C ASP A 155 -12.60 -18.04 -1.14
N PRO A 156 -13.24 -17.76 -2.29
CA PRO A 156 -12.96 -16.59 -3.12
C PRO A 156 -13.31 -15.24 -2.42
N ASP A 157 -14.15 -15.28 -1.38
CA ASP A 157 -14.51 -14.09 -0.60
C ASP A 157 -13.51 -13.81 0.54
N THR A 158 -12.38 -14.52 0.55
CA THR A 158 -11.31 -14.32 1.53
C THR A 158 -10.73 -12.90 1.44
N THR A 159 -10.59 -12.27 2.61
CA THR A 159 -10.11 -10.89 2.75
C THR A 159 -8.78 -10.84 3.50
N VAL A 160 -7.85 -9.98 3.06
CA VAL A 160 -6.59 -9.68 3.77
C VAL A 160 -6.47 -8.19 4.02
N TYR A 161 -6.01 -7.81 5.21
CA TYR A 161 -5.99 -6.43 5.68
C TYR A 161 -4.65 -6.02 6.29
N ASP A 162 -4.26 -4.77 6.02
CA ASP A 162 -3.15 -4.10 6.71
C ASP A 162 -3.55 -2.65 7.06
N PRO A 163 -3.71 -2.29 8.34
CA PRO A 163 -4.07 -0.94 8.79
C PRO A 163 -2.93 0.09 8.70
N ALA A 164 -1.72 -0.32 8.36
CA ALA A 164 -0.52 0.53 8.23
C ALA A 164 0.34 0.04 7.06
N CYS A 165 -0.28 -0.08 5.87
CA CYS A 165 0.23 -0.90 4.77
C CYS A 165 1.50 -0.37 4.10
N GLY A 166 1.93 0.86 4.39
CA GLY A 166 3.11 1.45 3.78
C GLY A 166 3.03 1.41 2.24
N SER A 167 4.01 0.79 1.61
CA SER A 167 4.04 0.58 0.15
C SER A 167 3.13 -0.54 -0.36
N GLY A 168 2.40 -1.24 0.50
CA GLY A 168 1.55 -2.37 0.15
C GLY A 168 2.29 -3.70 -0.09
N SER A 169 3.63 -3.71 -0.01
CA SER A 169 4.43 -4.90 -0.32
C SER A 169 4.07 -6.12 0.54
N LEU A 170 3.78 -5.91 1.84
CA LEU A 170 3.39 -7.00 2.73
C LEU A 170 2.04 -7.61 2.34
N LEU A 171 1.05 -6.77 1.98
CA LEU A 171 -0.25 -7.21 1.48
C LEU A 171 -0.13 -8.01 0.19
N ILE A 172 0.66 -7.51 -0.77
CA ILE A 172 0.90 -8.16 -2.06
C ILE A 172 1.52 -9.55 -1.83
N ARG A 173 2.59 -9.64 -1.05
CA ARG A 173 3.26 -10.92 -0.77
C ARG A 173 2.35 -11.89 -0.03
N ALA A 174 1.48 -11.41 0.87
CA ALA A 174 0.48 -12.27 1.52
C ALA A 174 -0.55 -12.80 0.51
N ALA A 175 -1.03 -11.94 -0.39
CA ALA A 175 -1.97 -12.34 -1.44
C ALA A 175 -1.35 -13.30 -2.46
N ASP A 176 -0.06 -13.18 -2.76
CA ASP A 176 0.66 -14.07 -3.68
C ASP A 176 0.90 -15.47 -3.11
N GLU A 177 0.97 -15.62 -1.77
CA GLU A 177 1.05 -16.94 -1.13
C GLU A 177 -0.33 -17.65 -1.09
N ALA A 178 -1.43 -16.98 -1.37
CA ALA A 178 -2.74 -17.58 -1.47
C ALA A 178 -2.87 -18.38 -2.80
N PRO A 179 -3.50 -19.57 -2.79
CA PRO A 179 -3.68 -20.37 -4.01
C PRO A 179 -4.75 -19.81 -4.96
N ILE A 180 -5.52 -18.83 -4.51
CA ILE A 180 -6.59 -18.13 -5.23
C ILE A 180 -6.46 -16.63 -5.02
N ASP A 181 -7.12 -15.83 -5.86
CA ASP A 181 -7.20 -14.40 -5.64
C ASP A 181 -7.99 -14.09 -4.37
N VAL A 182 -7.46 -13.17 -3.55
CA VAL A 182 -8.07 -12.70 -2.32
C VAL A 182 -8.29 -11.20 -2.37
N ALA A 183 -9.32 -10.71 -1.68
CA ALA A 183 -9.61 -9.28 -1.63
C ALA A 183 -8.64 -8.56 -0.66
N ILE A 184 -7.96 -7.54 -1.17
CA ILE A 184 -6.90 -6.79 -0.48
C ILE A 184 -7.45 -5.48 0.05
N TYR A 185 -7.21 -5.18 1.32
CA TYR A 185 -7.60 -3.94 1.99
C TYR A 185 -6.42 -3.35 2.74
N GLY A 186 -6.05 -2.11 2.44
CA GLY A 186 -4.96 -1.42 3.11
C GLY A 186 -5.34 -0.02 3.54
N GLN A 187 -4.80 0.44 4.66
CA GLN A 187 -4.90 1.83 5.07
C GLN A 187 -3.50 2.38 5.37
N GLU A 188 -3.20 3.58 4.86
CA GLU A 188 -1.92 4.26 5.06
C GLU A 188 -2.15 5.73 5.35
N LYS A 189 -1.47 6.26 6.39
CA LYS A 189 -1.66 7.63 6.84
C LYS A 189 -1.13 8.65 5.83
N GLU A 190 0.04 8.39 5.24
CA GLU A 190 0.72 9.30 4.34
C GLU A 190 0.18 9.16 2.92
N ILE A 191 -0.43 10.23 2.39
CA ILE A 191 -1.09 10.26 1.07
C ILE A 191 -0.14 9.80 -0.05
N THR A 192 1.10 10.28 -0.04
CA THR A 192 2.10 9.89 -1.04
C THR A 192 2.41 8.39 -0.96
N THR A 193 2.58 7.85 0.24
CA THR A 193 2.86 6.43 0.46
C THR A 193 1.66 5.56 0.08
N ALA A 194 0.44 5.98 0.41
CA ALA A 194 -0.78 5.31 -0.04
C ALA A 194 -0.87 5.28 -1.58
N GLY A 195 -0.48 6.38 -2.23
CA GLY A 195 -0.38 6.44 -3.68
C GLY A 195 0.61 5.42 -4.26
N LEU A 196 1.78 5.31 -3.64
CA LEU A 196 2.78 4.30 -4.02
C LEU A 196 2.25 2.87 -3.83
N ALA A 197 1.51 2.61 -2.75
CA ALA A 197 0.88 1.30 -2.53
C ALA A 197 -0.14 0.96 -3.62
N LYS A 198 -0.98 1.91 -4.05
CA LYS A 198 -1.92 1.72 -5.16
C LYS A 198 -1.18 1.38 -6.46
N MET A 199 -0.13 2.13 -6.81
CA MET A 199 0.70 1.81 -7.98
C MET A 199 1.31 0.41 -7.87
N ASN A 200 1.81 0.05 -6.70
CA ASN A 200 2.40 -1.27 -6.44
C ASN A 200 1.40 -2.41 -6.67
N LEU A 201 0.17 -2.27 -6.17
CA LEU A 201 -0.91 -3.24 -6.42
C LEU A 201 -1.16 -3.43 -7.93
N VAL A 202 -1.24 -2.35 -8.68
CA VAL A 202 -1.43 -2.40 -10.15
C VAL A 202 -0.29 -3.13 -10.85
N LEU A 203 0.96 -2.82 -10.46
CA LEU A 203 2.16 -3.45 -11.03
C LEU A 203 2.19 -4.97 -10.79
N HIS A 204 1.67 -5.42 -9.65
CA HIS A 204 1.57 -6.83 -9.28
C HIS A 204 0.24 -7.50 -9.67
N ASN A 205 -0.51 -6.95 -10.63
CA ASN A 205 -1.81 -7.50 -11.08
C ASN A 205 -2.87 -7.63 -9.98
N LYS A 206 -2.81 -6.77 -8.96
CA LYS A 206 -3.76 -6.70 -7.85
C LYS A 206 -4.55 -5.38 -7.89
N ALA A 207 -4.88 -4.89 -9.09
CA ALA A 207 -5.52 -3.59 -9.32
C ALA A 207 -6.89 -3.44 -8.62
N THR A 208 -7.56 -4.53 -8.28
CA THR A 208 -8.80 -4.57 -7.51
C THR A 208 -8.61 -4.33 -6.02
N GLY A 209 -7.37 -4.35 -5.51
CA GLY A 209 -7.08 -4.08 -4.12
C GLY A 209 -7.39 -2.63 -3.74
N GLU A 210 -7.91 -2.44 -2.54
CA GLU A 210 -8.33 -1.14 -2.02
C GLU A 210 -7.30 -0.58 -1.04
N ILE A 211 -6.76 0.61 -1.33
CA ILE A 211 -5.89 1.35 -0.41
C ILE A 211 -6.52 2.69 -0.09
N TYR A 212 -6.76 2.95 1.18
CA TYR A 212 -7.26 4.23 1.67
C TYR A 212 -6.16 5.07 2.30
N ALA A 213 -6.10 6.37 1.93
CA ALA A 213 -5.18 7.32 2.54
C ALA A 213 -5.85 7.98 3.76
N GLY A 214 -5.41 7.66 4.97
CA GLY A 214 -5.96 8.22 6.19
C GLY A 214 -5.40 7.56 7.44
N ASN A 215 -5.53 8.26 8.58
CA ASN A 215 -5.04 7.76 9.86
C ASN A 215 -6.01 6.72 10.44
N THR A 216 -5.57 5.49 10.56
CA THR A 216 -6.34 4.35 11.08
C THR A 216 -6.93 4.58 12.46
N PHE A 217 -6.30 5.39 13.31
CA PHE A 217 -6.84 5.65 14.65
C PHE A 217 -7.90 6.74 14.68
N SER A 218 -7.70 7.84 13.97
CA SER A 218 -8.63 8.98 13.96
C SER A 218 -9.67 8.90 12.86
N ASP A 219 -9.35 8.21 11.75
CA ASP A 219 -10.23 8.05 10.59
C ASP A 219 -10.17 6.62 10.02
N PRO A 220 -10.61 5.61 10.79
CA PRO A 220 -10.68 4.23 10.28
C PRO A 220 -11.69 4.17 9.13
N HIS A 221 -11.20 3.81 7.95
CA HIS A 221 -12.00 3.81 6.73
C HIS A 221 -12.91 2.58 6.65
N TYR A 222 -12.37 1.41 6.93
CA TYR A 222 -13.10 0.15 6.76
C TYR A 222 -14.02 -0.10 7.95
N LYS A 223 -15.31 0.06 7.68
CA LYS A 223 -16.41 -0.11 8.63
C LYS A 223 -17.32 -1.24 8.17
N ASP A 224 -18.14 -1.74 9.07
CA ASP A 224 -19.16 -2.72 8.73
C ASP A 224 -20.20 -2.11 7.77
N ASP A 225 -20.62 -2.88 6.78
CA ASP A 225 -21.52 -2.39 5.73
C ASP A 225 -22.93 -2.04 6.25
N LYS A 226 -23.27 -2.52 7.44
CA LYS A 226 -24.58 -2.33 8.07
C LYS A 226 -24.57 -1.36 9.26
N ASP A 227 -23.36 -1.13 9.82
CA ASP A 227 -23.21 -0.32 11.04
C ASP A 227 -21.87 0.44 11.01
N ASP A 228 -21.92 1.70 10.63
CA ASP A 228 -20.77 2.60 10.58
C ASP A 228 -20.07 2.82 11.93
N SER A 229 -20.68 2.40 13.04
CA SER A 229 -20.08 2.44 14.37
C SER A 229 -19.19 1.25 14.68
N VAL A 230 -19.15 0.25 13.79
CA VAL A 230 -18.39 -0.99 13.93
C VAL A 230 -17.30 -1.07 12.86
N LEU A 231 -16.10 -1.55 13.22
CA LEU A 231 -15.05 -1.83 12.26
C LEU A 231 -15.37 -3.08 11.44
N ARG A 232 -15.06 -3.02 10.15
CA ARG A 232 -15.10 -4.20 9.26
C ARG A 232 -14.16 -5.27 9.78
N ARG A 233 -14.57 -6.53 9.60
CA ARG A 233 -13.79 -7.71 10.02
C ARG A 233 -13.28 -8.47 8.81
N PHE A 234 -12.02 -8.89 8.91
CA PHE A 234 -11.28 -9.55 7.85
C PHE A 234 -10.89 -10.99 8.23
N ASP A 235 -10.66 -11.84 7.25
CA ASP A 235 -10.22 -13.22 7.45
C ASP A 235 -8.77 -13.25 7.89
N PHE A 236 -7.93 -12.41 7.28
CA PHE A 236 -6.51 -12.32 7.59
C PHE A 236 -6.07 -10.87 7.79
N ALA A 237 -5.07 -10.70 8.65
CA ALA A 237 -4.33 -9.45 8.76
C ALA A 237 -2.82 -9.73 8.80
N VAL A 238 -2.05 -8.95 8.03
CA VAL A 238 -0.59 -8.96 8.04
C VAL A 238 -0.09 -7.55 8.24
N VAL A 239 0.68 -7.29 9.29
CA VAL A 239 0.94 -5.91 9.70
C VAL A 239 2.37 -5.72 10.20
N ASN A 240 3.04 -4.71 9.67
CA ASN A 240 4.28 -4.17 10.22
C ASN A 240 4.08 -2.70 10.59
N PRO A 241 3.43 -2.39 11.71
CA PRO A 241 3.06 -1.03 12.06
C PRO A 241 4.28 -0.22 12.50
N PRO A 242 4.20 1.13 12.50
CA PRO A 242 5.26 1.97 13.06
C PRO A 242 5.43 1.69 14.55
N PHE A 243 6.67 1.32 14.96
CA PHE A 243 6.99 0.94 16.33
C PHE A 243 6.97 2.15 17.26
N SER A 244 6.44 1.93 18.46
CA SER A 244 6.42 2.93 19.55
C SER A 244 5.83 4.28 19.09
N LEU A 245 4.77 4.23 18.30
CA LEU A 245 4.09 5.41 17.77
C LEU A 245 3.64 6.31 18.92
N LYS A 246 4.11 7.56 18.90
CA LYS A 246 3.70 8.59 19.86
C LYS A 246 2.49 9.37 19.34
N ASN A 247 1.73 9.98 20.27
CA ASN A 247 0.58 10.82 19.96
C ASN A 247 -0.45 10.11 19.06
N TRP A 248 -0.53 8.79 19.16
CA TRP A 248 -1.50 8.00 18.39
C TRP A 248 -2.94 8.27 18.85
N THR A 249 -3.12 8.84 20.06
CA THR A 249 -4.41 9.20 20.66
C THR A 249 -5.06 10.43 20.05
N ASP A 250 -4.32 11.21 19.25
CA ASP A 250 -4.84 12.45 18.66
C ASP A 250 -6.01 12.16 17.72
N GLY A 251 -7.20 12.62 18.12
CA GLY A 251 -8.45 12.43 17.38
C GLY A 251 -8.92 10.97 17.30
N VAL A 252 -8.42 10.07 18.15
CA VAL A 252 -8.75 8.65 18.10
C VAL A 252 -10.26 8.44 18.24
N LYS A 253 -10.81 7.57 17.40
CA LYS A 253 -12.19 7.07 17.48
C LYS A 253 -12.16 5.64 17.98
N ASP A 254 -12.82 5.36 19.09
CA ASP A 254 -12.65 4.08 19.80
C ASP A 254 -13.17 2.87 19.01
N TYR A 255 -14.35 2.90 18.46
CA TYR A 255 -15.00 1.75 17.79
C TYR A 255 -14.99 0.45 18.63
N GLY A 256 -14.89 0.56 19.95
CA GLY A 256 -14.78 -0.56 20.87
C GLY A 256 -13.46 -1.34 20.77
N ARG A 257 -12.41 -0.73 20.19
CA ARG A 257 -11.07 -1.36 20.04
C ARG A 257 -10.40 -1.66 21.37
N PHE A 258 -10.61 -0.78 22.35
CA PHE A 258 -9.95 -0.85 23.65
C PHE A 258 -10.82 -1.45 24.74
N THR A 259 -12.10 -1.69 24.44
CA THR A 259 -13.08 -2.19 25.42
C THR A 259 -12.76 -3.60 25.89
N GLY A 260 -12.67 -3.78 27.21
CA GLY A 260 -12.47 -5.09 27.86
C GLY A 260 -11.01 -5.57 27.89
N TYR A 261 -10.04 -4.65 27.70
CA TYR A 261 -8.62 -4.93 27.87
C TYR A 261 -7.97 -4.18 29.04
N GLY A 262 -8.80 -3.66 29.96
CA GLY A 262 -8.35 -2.80 31.06
C GLY A 262 -8.27 -1.34 30.62
N ASP A 263 -7.09 -0.75 30.77
CA ASP A 263 -6.83 0.63 30.41
C ASP A 263 -6.52 0.83 28.92
N MET A 264 -6.60 2.06 28.43
CA MET A 264 -6.11 2.41 27.10
C MET A 264 -4.59 2.23 27.02
N PRO A 265 -4.06 1.79 25.85
CA PRO A 265 -2.62 1.73 25.64
C PRO A 265 -1.95 3.10 25.87
N PRO A 266 -0.68 3.14 26.34
CA PRO A 266 -0.01 4.39 26.64
C PRO A 266 0.10 5.32 25.42
N GLU A 267 -0.19 6.60 25.57
CA GLU A 267 -0.10 7.61 24.50
C GLU A 267 1.31 7.68 23.88
N LYS A 268 2.33 7.46 24.68
CA LYS A 268 3.74 7.50 24.24
C LYS A 268 4.17 6.25 23.47
N ASN A 269 3.30 5.22 23.38
CA ASN A 269 3.64 3.94 22.81
C ASN A 269 2.37 3.22 22.26
N GLY A 270 2.16 3.33 20.95
CA GLY A 270 1.00 2.77 20.27
C GLY A 270 1.08 1.30 19.90
N ASP A 271 2.10 0.54 20.34
CA ASP A 271 2.26 -0.86 19.94
C ASP A 271 1.03 -1.72 20.25
N TYR A 272 0.50 -1.60 21.47
CA TYR A 272 -0.74 -2.28 21.84
C TYR A 272 -2.00 -1.68 21.20
N ALA A 273 -1.99 -0.39 20.85
CA ALA A 273 -3.12 0.20 20.12
C ALA A 273 -3.28 -0.45 18.74
N TRP A 274 -2.17 -0.70 18.03
CA TRP A 274 -2.16 -1.46 16.78
C TRP A 274 -2.67 -2.89 16.99
N LEU A 275 -2.15 -3.59 17.97
CA LEU A 275 -2.57 -4.98 18.25
C LEU A 275 -4.07 -5.08 18.54
N LEU A 276 -4.61 -4.18 19.38
CA LEU A 276 -6.03 -4.16 19.73
C LEU A 276 -6.92 -3.77 18.55
N HIS A 277 -6.46 -2.84 17.68
CA HIS A 277 -7.15 -2.53 16.42
C HIS A 277 -7.23 -3.77 15.52
N ILE A 278 -6.14 -4.48 15.35
CA ILE A 278 -6.10 -5.70 14.52
C ILE A 278 -7.04 -6.76 15.08
N LEU A 279 -6.99 -7.04 16.40
CA LEU A 279 -7.88 -8.00 17.05
C LEU A 279 -9.36 -7.64 16.86
N LYS A 280 -9.71 -6.33 16.89
CA LYS A 280 -11.08 -5.87 16.67
C LYS A 280 -11.51 -6.02 15.21
N SER A 281 -10.57 -5.95 14.27
CA SER A 281 -10.80 -6.05 12.84
C SER A 281 -10.70 -7.48 12.30
N LEU A 282 -10.62 -8.51 13.15
CA LEU A 282 -10.65 -9.91 12.73
C LEU A 282 -12.03 -10.52 12.86
N LYS A 283 -12.39 -11.39 11.90
CA LYS A 283 -13.51 -12.34 12.05
C LYS A 283 -13.22 -13.30 13.21
N SER A 284 -14.23 -13.99 13.72
CA SER A 284 -14.06 -14.97 14.82
C SER A 284 -13.08 -16.10 14.51
N THR A 285 -12.96 -16.47 13.23
CA THR A 285 -12.02 -17.46 12.70
C THR A 285 -10.78 -16.80 12.08
N GLY A 286 -10.71 -15.48 12.10
CA GLY A 286 -9.66 -14.70 11.46
C GLY A 286 -8.30 -14.89 12.14
N LYS A 287 -7.23 -14.74 11.36
CA LYS A 287 -5.85 -14.87 11.83
C LYS A 287 -5.03 -13.65 11.47
N ALA A 288 -4.12 -13.27 12.36
CA ALA A 288 -3.20 -12.16 12.11
C ALA A 288 -1.75 -12.54 12.42
N ALA A 289 -0.83 -11.96 11.64
CA ALA A 289 0.58 -11.93 11.96
C ALA A 289 1.06 -10.46 12.00
N VAL A 290 1.65 -10.07 13.13
CA VAL A 290 2.01 -8.69 13.41
C VAL A 290 3.47 -8.62 13.86
N ILE A 291 4.25 -7.72 13.26
CA ILE A 291 5.60 -7.43 13.72
C ILE A 291 5.50 -6.36 14.81
N LEU A 292 6.02 -6.65 15.98
CA LEU A 292 6.07 -5.72 17.10
C LEU A 292 7.45 -5.74 17.76
N PRO A 293 7.87 -4.65 18.40
CA PRO A 293 9.12 -4.65 19.15
C PRO A 293 9.02 -5.61 20.34
N HIS A 294 10.08 -6.35 20.63
CA HIS A 294 10.11 -7.36 21.69
C HIS A 294 9.72 -6.82 23.08
N GLY A 295 9.82 -5.51 23.30
CA GLY A 295 9.36 -4.85 24.52
C GLY A 295 7.89 -5.11 24.88
N VAL A 296 7.02 -5.38 23.89
CA VAL A 296 5.60 -5.71 24.13
C VAL A 296 5.43 -6.95 25.02
N LEU A 297 6.42 -7.83 25.06
CA LEU A 297 6.37 -9.07 25.84
C LEU A 297 6.61 -8.86 27.32
N PHE A 298 7.31 -7.78 27.74
CA PHE A 298 7.75 -7.60 29.13
C PHE A 298 7.56 -6.19 29.72
N ARG A 299 7.16 -5.19 28.93
CA ARG A 299 6.87 -3.85 29.50
C ARG A 299 5.75 -3.97 30.54
N GLY A 300 5.93 -3.25 31.67
CA GLY A 300 5.02 -3.28 32.83
C GLY A 300 3.82 -2.31 32.70
N ASN A 301 3.20 -2.00 33.84
CA ASN A 301 2.06 -1.10 33.98
C ASN A 301 0.88 -1.44 33.05
N THR A 302 0.28 -0.45 32.43
CA THR A 302 -0.87 -0.60 31.51
C THR A 302 -0.68 -1.68 30.45
N GLU A 303 0.51 -1.79 29.86
CA GLU A 303 0.77 -2.82 28.84
C GLU A 303 0.74 -4.25 29.42
N ALA A 304 1.19 -4.43 30.67
CA ALA A 304 1.07 -5.72 31.35
C ALA A 304 -0.37 -6.11 31.58
N THR A 305 -1.23 -5.17 31.99
CA THR A 305 -2.67 -5.39 32.18
C THR A 305 -3.35 -5.77 30.86
N ILE A 306 -3.08 -5.04 29.77
CA ILE A 306 -3.63 -5.34 28.46
C ILE A 306 -3.19 -6.73 28.01
N ARG A 307 -1.91 -7.07 28.15
CA ARG A 307 -1.35 -8.38 27.78
C ARG A 307 -2.05 -9.51 28.54
N GLN A 308 -2.26 -9.34 29.86
CA GLN A 308 -2.99 -10.32 30.67
C GLN A 308 -4.42 -10.54 30.13
N HIS A 309 -5.16 -9.47 29.85
CA HIS A 309 -6.51 -9.59 29.31
C HIS A 309 -6.56 -10.24 27.92
N ILE A 310 -5.55 -10.01 27.05
CA ILE A 310 -5.45 -10.69 25.76
C ILE A 310 -5.27 -12.20 25.98
N ILE A 311 -4.35 -12.61 26.87
CA ILE A 311 -4.09 -14.03 27.18
C ILE A 311 -5.34 -14.69 27.77
N ASP A 312 -6.03 -14.05 28.71
CA ASP A 312 -7.23 -14.58 29.33
C ASP A 312 -8.37 -14.76 28.31
N LYS A 313 -8.50 -13.87 27.33
CA LYS A 313 -9.52 -14.00 26.27
C LYS A 313 -9.19 -15.13 25.29
N ILE A 314 -7.94 -15.28 24.89
CA ILE A 314 -7.49 -16.36 24.02
C ILE A 314 -7.72 -17.72 24.72
N GLY A 315 -7.33 -17.84 26.00
CA GLY A 315 -7.54 -19.07 26.78
C GLY A 315 -9.01 -19.45 26.91
N ARG A 316 -9.92 -18.47 27.03
CA ARG A 316 -11.37 -18.74 27.10
C ARG A 316 -11.98 -19.15 25.76
N ALA A 317 -11.46 -18.69 24.66
CA ALA A 317 -11.94 -19.10 23.33
C ALA A 317 -11.60 -20.56 23.02
N SER A 318 -10.45 -21.08 23.47
CA SER A 318 -10.06 -22.49 23.32
C SER A 318 -10.82 -23.46 24.24
N CYS A 319 -11.52 -22.97 25.27
CA CYS A 319 -12.33 -23.78 26.21
C CYS A 319 -13.83 -23.79 25.88
N ARG A 320 -14.26 -23.27 24.75
CA ARG A 320 -15.66 -23.23 24.33
C ARG A 320 -16.01 -24.14 23.16
N GLU A 321 -15.29 -25.23 22.98
CA GLU A 321 -15.70 -26.35 22.13
C GLU A 321 -16.46 -27.39 22.95
#